data_1009eb8df0ae7c365432b82914079c9a
#
_entry.id   1009eb8df0ae7c365432b82914079c9a
#
_cell.length_a   1.000
_cell.length_b   1.000
_cell.length_c   1.000
_cell.angle_alpha   90.00
_cell.angle_beta   90.00
_cell.angle_gamma   90.00
#
_symmetry.space_group_name_H-M   'P 1'
#
loop_
_entity.id
_entity.type
_entity.pdbx_description
1 polymer ?
#
loop_
_entity_poly.entity_id
_entity_poly.type
_entity_poly.pdbx_seq_one_letter_code
_entity_poly.pdbx_strand_id
1 'polypeptide(L)'
;VSGRVVALPSGGIDSPVAAYRLMRRGAEVVLGHFHPFPLLSGASREKAKALAERLARFQHRLRLHLVPFSEVQRHIIVEAPTAYRVVLYRRYMLRIAEAIAREEGALALCTGDSLGQVASQTLENLHAVNQAATLPVFRPLIGWDKEEIVAEAQRIGTYATSILPDEERC
;
A
#
# COMPACT_ATOMS: atom_id res chain seq x y z
N VAL A 1 1.58 -22.39 2.60
CA VAL A 1 1.46 -21.11 1.85
C VAL A 1 0.30 -21.22 0.88
N SER A 2 -0.66 -20.29 1.00
CA SER A 2 -1.88 -20.30 0.16
C SER A 2 -1.68 -19.62 -1.21
N GLY A 3 -0.53 -19.04 -1.45
CA GLY A 3 -0.20 -18.28 -2.66
C GLY A 3 0.38 -16.92 -2.34
N ARG A 4 0.79 -16.19 -3.39
CA ARG A 4 1.39 -14.86 -3.25
C ARG A 4 0.39 -13.74 -3.47
N VAL A 5 0.59 -12.67 -2.72
CA VAL A 5 -0.18 -11.42 -2.81
C VAL A 5 0.79 -10.25 -2.81
N VAL A 6 0.58 -9.29 -3.69
CA VAL A 6 1.33 -8.02 -3.67
C VAL A 6 0.56 -7.01 -2.81
N ALA A 7 1.15 -6.58 -1.71
CA ALA A 7 0.60 -5.55 -0.84
C ALA A 7 1.30 -4.21 -1.10
N LEU A 8 0.54 -3.13 -0.98
CA LEU A 8 0.99 -1.77 -1.29
C LEU A 8 1.14 -0.95 0.01
N PRO A 9 2.28 -1.05 0.72
CA PRO A 9 2.49 -0.23 1.90
C PRO A 9 2.67 1.24 1.50
N SER A 10 1.86 2.09 2.10
CA SER A 10 1.87 3.53 1.87
C SER A 10 2.79 4.32 2.81
N GLY A 11 3.46 3.65 3.74
CA GLY A 11 4.18 4.31 4.84
C GLY A 11 3.28 4.71 6.01
N GLY A 12 1.95 4.64 5.87
CA GLY A 12 0.99 4.91 6.94
C GLY A 12 0.78 3.72 7.88
N ILE A 13 -0.18 3.87 8.77
CA ILE A 13 -0.47 2.89 9.83
C ILE A 13 -1.20 1.65 9.26
N ASP A 14 -2.07 1.85 8.28
CA ASP A 14 -3.07 0.86 7.86
C ASP A 14 -2.47 -0.25 6.99
N SER A 15 -1.66 0.10 6.01
CA SER A 15 -1.18 -0.86 5.02
C SER A 15 -0.29 -1.97 5.59
N PRO A 16 0.60 -1.73 6.58
CA PRO A 16 1.32 -2.82 7.23
C PRO A 16 0.40 -3.78 7.99
N VAL A 17 -0.66 -3.27 8.61
CA VAL A 17 -1.66 -4.10 9.30
C VAL A 17 -2.40 -4.98 8.29
N ALA A 18 -2.79 -4.43 7.15
CA ALA A 18 -3.44 -5.20 6.09
C ALA A 18 -2.55 -6.34 5.58
N ALA A 19 -1.28 -6.04 5.32
CA ALA A 19 -0.29 -7.06 4.90
C ALA A 19 -0.14 -8.16 5.95
N TYR A 20 0.00 -7.78 7.20
CA TYR A 20 0.09 -8.72 8.33
C TYR A 20 -1.14 -9.65 8.41
N ARG A 21 -2.34 -9.11 8.22
CA ARG A 21 -3.57 -9.91 8.24
C ARG A 21 -3.56 -11.02 7.21
N LEU A 22 -3.03 -10.77 6.02
CA LEU A 22 -2.90 -11.80 4.99
C LEU A 22 -1.79 -12.80 5.31
N MET A 23 -0.67 -12.36 5.86
CA MET A 23 0.38 -13.26 6.35
C MET A 23 -0.19 -14.25 7.38
N ARG A 24 -1.02 -13.78 8.29
CA ARG A 24 -1.73 -14.60 9.28
C ARG A 24 -2.63 -15.66 8.64
N ARG A 25 -3.15 -15.41 7.45
CA ARG A 25 -3.98 -16.35 6.70
C ARG A 25 -3.17 -17.29 5.82
N GLY A 26 -1.85 -17.23 5.88
CA GLY A 26 -0.95 -18.11 5.14
C GLY A 26 -0.58 -17.63 3.75
N ALA A 27 -0.89 -16.39 3.37
CA ALA A 27 -0.40 -15.82 2.13
C ALA A 27 1.09 -15.46 2.25
N GLU A 28 1.83 -15.65 1.18
CA GLU A 28 3.17 -15.07 1.03
C GLU A 28 3.00 -13.65 0.46
N VAL A 29 3.33 -12.65 1.27
CA VAL A 29 3.16 -11.25 0.90
C VAL A 29 4.44 -10.71 0.29
N VAL A 30 4.32 -10.05 -0.86
CA VAL A 30 5.36 -9.25 -1.51
C VAL A 30 4.94 -7.78 -1.35
N LEU A 31 5.86 -6.92 -0.93
CA LEU A 31 5.57 -5.50 -0.73
C LEU A 31 5.98 -4.67 -1.94
N GLY A 32 5.13 -3.75 -2.37
CA GLY A 32 5.41 -2.77 -3.42
C GLY A 32 5.16 -1.36 -2.92
N HIS A 33 6.22 -0.61 -2.62
CA HIS A 33 6.13 0.75 -2.14
C HIS A 33 6.45 1.76 -3.24
N PHE A 34 5.56 2.72 -3.44
CA PHE A 34 5.70 3.81 -4.40
C PHE A 34 6.26 5.04 -3.69
N HIS A 35 7.36 5.59 -4.19
CA HIS A 35 8.03 6.71 -3.56
C HIS A 35 8.32 7.85 -4.56
N PRO A 36 8.39 9.12 -4.10
CA PRO A 36 8.58 10.28 -4.97
C PRO A 36 10.04 10.59 -5.27
N PHE A 37 10.99 9.74 -4.88
CA PHE A 37 12.40 9.95 -5.24
C PHE A 37 12.58 9.89 -6.78
N PRO A 38 13.40 10.73 -7.43
CA PRO A 38 14.38 11.63 -6.81
C PRO A 38 13.89 13.06 -6.49
N LEU A 39 12.61 13.38 -6.68
CA LEU A 39 12.11 14.74 -6.47
C LEU A 39 12.08 15.15 -4.99
N LEU A 40 11.88 14.19 -4.10
CA LEU A 40 11.89 14.38 -2.65
C LEU A 40 13.00 13.55 -2.00
N SER A 41 13.18 13.71 -0.69
CA SER A 41 14.22 12.97 0.04
C SER A 41 13.95 11.45 0.05
N GLY A 42 14.93 10.69 0.51
CA GLY A 42 14.81 9.25 0.67
C GLY A 42 14.02 8.77 1.90
N ALA A 43 13.41 9.68 2.66
CA ALA A 43 12.76 9.35 3.94
C ALA A 43 11.66 8.30 3.80
N SER A 44 10.84 8.40 2.77
CA SER A 44 9.79 7.44 2.47
C SER A 44 10.34 6.03 2.20
N ARG A 45 11.42 5.92 1.44
CA ARG A 45 12.07 4.62 1.17
C ARG A 45 12.63 4.00 2.43
N GLU A 46 13.29 4.80 3.28
CA GLU A 46 13.84 4.31 4.54
C GLU A 46 12.75 3.83 5.50
N LYS A 47 11.64 4.55 5.55
CA LYS A 47 10.46 4.15 6.32
C LYS A 47 9.85 2.85 5.81
N ALA A 48 9.72 2.69 4.48
CA ALA A 48 9.24 1.45 3.88
C ALA A 48 10.14 0.26 4.20
N LYS A 49 11.46 0.44 4.15
CA LYS A 49 12.42 -0.59 4.55
C LYS A 49 12.26 -0.97 6.02
N ALA A 50 12.14 0.01 6.91
CA ALA A 50 11.95 -0.24 8.34
C ALA A 50 10.65 -1.00 8.63
N LEU A 51 9.55 -0.66 7.94
CA LEU A 51 8.28 -1.38 8.03
C LEU A 51 8.42 -2.82 7.51
N ALA A 52 9.12 -3.01 6.40
CA ALA A 52 9.37 -4.35 5.86
C ALA A 52 10.17 -5.21 6.85
N GLU A 53 11.19 -4.66 7.50
CA GLU A 53 11.95 -5.36 8.55
C GLU A 53 11.07 -5.80 9.72
N ARG A 54 10.12 -4.95 10.14
CA ARG A 54 9.16 -5.29 11.19
C ARG A 54 8.23 -6.43 10.76
N LEU A 55 7.72 -6.37 9.55
CA LEU A 55 6.84 -7.40 8.99
C LEU A 55 7.56 -8.72 8.70
N ALA A 56 8.87 -8.69 8.45
CA ALA A 56 9.68 -9.89 8.21
C ALA A 56 9.72 -10.85 9.41
N ARG A 57 9.29 -10.42 10.58
CA ARG A 57 9.11 -11.30 11.75
C ARG A 57 8.02 -12.34 11.54
N PHE A 58 7.04 -12.06 10.67
CA PHE A 58 5.85 -12.87 10.47
C PHE A 58 5.89 -13.70 9.19
N GLN A 59 6.95 -13.53 8.40
CA GLN A 59 7.13 -14.24 7.14
C GLN A 59 8.62 -14.48 6.90
N HIS A 60 9.00 -15.70 6.63
CA HIS A 60 10.42 -16.10 6.54
C HIS A 60 11.22 -15.33 5.50
N ARG A 61 10.61 -15.03 4.35
CA ARG A 61 11.19 -14.17 3.31
C ARG A 61 10.20 -13.08 2.94
N LEU A 62 10.66 -11.86 2.94
CA LEU A 62 9.83 -10.72 2.56
C LEU A 62 10.58 -9.88 1.53
N ARG A 63 10.03 -9.79 0.33
CA ARG A 63 10.56 -8.97 -0.75
C ARG A 63 9.90 -7.60 -0.73
N LEU A 64 10.70 -6.56 -0.91
CA LEU A 64 10.23 -5.20 -1.02
C LEU A 64 10.65 -4.63 -2.38
N HIS A 65 9.68 -4.29 -3.22
CA HIS A 65 9.88 -3.52 -4.43
C HIS A 65 9.74 -2.04 -4.10
N LEU A 66 10.78 -1.27 -4.38
CA LEU A 66 10.76 0.19 -4.27
C LEU A 66 10.54 0.78 -5.66
N VAL A 67 9.38 1.37 -5.89
CA VAL A 67 8.96 1.88 -7.20
C VAL A 67 9.05 3.40 -7.22
N PRO A 68 9.94 4.00 -8.06
CA PRO A 68 9.94 5.46 -8.23
C PRO A 68 8.67 5.89 -8.95
N PHE A 69 7.92 6.80 -8.32
CA PHE A 69 6.61 7.21 -8.79
C PHE A 69 6.51 8.70 -9.17
N SER A 70 7.59 9.45 -8.99
CA SER A 70 7.60 10.90 -9.22
C SER A 70 7.24 11.31 -10.65
N GLU A 71 7.69 10.55 -11.65
CA GLU A 71 7.38 10.82 -13.06
C GLU A 71 5.88 10.69 -13.33
N VAL A 72 5.25 9.64 -12.82
CA VAL A 72 3.81 9.43 -12.94
C VAL A 72 3.03 10.53 -12.24
N GLN A 73 3.44 10.90 -11.03
CA GLN A 73 2.82 11.99 -10.27
C GLN A 73 2.91 13.31 -11.03
N ARG A 74 4.08 13.64 -11.58
CA ARG A 74 4.27 14.87 -12.36
C ARG A 74 3.37 14.92 -13.58
N HIS A 75 3.27 13.83 -14.34
CA HIS A 75 2.37 13.74 -15.49
C HIS A 75 0.92 13.99 -15.09
N ILE A 76 0.47 13.37 -14.03
CA ILE A 76 -0.91 13.52 -13.54
C ILE A 76 -1.17 14.96 -13.08
N ILE A 77 -0.22 15.58 -12.40
CA ILE A 77 -0.34 16.98 -11.95
C ILE A 77 -0.51 17.93 -13.14
N VAL A 78 0.20 17.69 -14.22
CA VAL A 78 0.15 18.52 -15.43
C VAL A 78 -1.14 18.31 -16.22
N GLU A 79 -1.59 17.06 -16.36
CA GLU A 79 -2.66 16.69 -17.30
C GLU A 79 -4.04 16.58 -16.66
N ALA A 80 -4.13 16.42 -15.34
CA ALA A 80 -5.39 16.12 -14.67
C ALA A 80 -5.84 17.22 -13.72
N PRO A 81 -7.17 17.47 -13.63
CA PRO A 81 -7.74 18.35 -12.61
C PRO A 81 -7.38 17.85 -11.20
N THR A 82 -7.17 18.78 -10.28
CA THR A 82 -6.79 18.47 -8.89
C THR A 82 -7.71 17.46 -8.22
N ALA A 83 -9.01 17.56 -8.47
CA ALA A 83 -10.02 16.67 -7.86
C ALA A 83 -9.84 15.19 -8.20
N TYR A 84 -9.19 14.85 -9.32
CA TYR A 84 -9.03 13.48 -9.78
C TYR A 84 -7.65 12.89 -9.51
N ARG A 85 -6.70 13.70 -9.06
CA ARG A 85 -5.28 13.28 -8.96
C ARG A 85 -5.08 12.07 -8.08
N VAL A 86 -5.66 12.05 -6.88
CA VAL A 86 -5.48 10.94 -5.94
C VAL A 86 -6.03 9.63 -6.50
N VAL A 87 -7.22 9.67 -7.11
CA VAL A 87 -7.82 8.49 -7.76
C VAL A 87 -6.93 7.99 -8.90
N LEU A 88 -6.38 8.90 -9.71
CA LEU A 88 -5.49 8.55 -10.82
C LEU A 88 -4.16 7.95 -10.32
N TYR A 89 -3.56 8.51 -9.27
CA TYR A 89 -2.37 7.93 -8.65
C TYR A 89 -2.63 6.49 -8.24
N ARG A 90 -3.73 6.23 -7.56
CA ARG A 90 -4.09 4.91 -7.06
C ARG A 90 -4.38 3.93 -8.20
N ARG A 91 -5.00 4.37 -9.27
CA ARG A 91 -5.23 3.54 -10.47
C ARG A 91 -3.91 3.10 -11.10
N TYR A 92 -2.95 4.02 -11.25
CA TYR A 92 -1.61 3.69 -11.74
C TYR A 92 -0.86 2.76 -10.80
N MET A 93 -0.95 3.00 -9.50
CA MET A 93 -0.35 2.12 -8.49
C MET A 93 -0.86 0.69 -8.63
N LEU A 94 -2.15 0.48 -8.81
CA LEU A 94 -2.71 -0.86 -9.01
C LEU A 94 -2.21 -1.52 -10.30
N ARG A 95 -2.11 -0.77 -11.39
CA ARG A 95 -1.57 -1.30 -12.65
C ARG A 95 -0.10 -1.73 -12.53
N ILE A 96 0.70 -0.93 -11.86
CA ILE A 96 2.12 -1.26 -11.62
C ILE A 96 2.21 -2.45 -10.66
N ALA A 97 1.38 -2.48 -9.64
CA ALA A 97 1.32 -3.61 -8.72
C ALA A 97 0.95 -4.92 -9.42
N GLU A 98 0.07 -4.89 -10.42
CA GLU A 98 -0.24 -6.07 -11.25
C GLU A 98 0.97 -6.52 -12.09
N ALA A 99 1.77 -5.60 -12.60
CA ALA A 99 3.00 -5.95 -13.29
C ALA A 99 3.99 -6.66 -12.35
N ILE A 100 4.12 -6.16 -11.13
CA ILE A 100 4.92 -6.83 -10.08
C ILE A 100 4.32 -8.20 -9.76
N ALA A 101 3.00 -8.30 -9.66
CA ALA A 101 2.32 -9.57 -9.39
C ALA A 101 2.61 -10.62 -10.47
N ARG A 102 2.63 -10.23 -11.73
CA ARG A 102 2.99 -11.14 -12.84
C ARG A 102 4.42 -11.65 -12.70
N GLU A 103 5.37 -10.78 -12.40
CA GLU A 103 6.77 -11.17 -12.18
C GLU A 103 6.93 -12.10 -10.99
N GLU A 104 6.21 -11.85 -9.91
CA GLU A 104 6.28 -12.61 -8.67
C GLU A 104 5.41 -13.86 -8.65
N GLY A 105 4.58 -14.06 -9.66
CA GLY A 105 3.60 -15.14 -9.66
C GLY A 105 2.48 -14.97 -8.64
N ALA A 106 2.16 -13.72 -8.29
CA ALA A 106 1.08 -13.40 -7.35
C ALA A 106 -0.28 -13.38 -8.05
N LEU A 107 -1.31 -13.79 -7.33
CA LEU A 107 -2.67 -13.93 -7.84
C LEU A 107 -3.63 -12.85 -7.35
N ALA A 108 -3.19 -11.98 -6.46
CA ALA A 108 -4.01 -10.92 -5.88
C ALA A 108 -3.16 -9.74 -5.44
N LEU A 109 -3.81 -8.61 -5.25
CA LEU A 109 -3.27 -7.40 -4.64
C LEU A 109 -3.88 -7.19 -3.26
N CYS A 110 -3.23 -6.39 -2.43
CA CYS A 110 -3.73 -6.01 -1.10
C CYS A 110 -3.48 -4.54 -0.86
N THR A 111 -4.50 -3.84 -0.36
CA THR A 111 -4.40 -2.46 0.10
C THR A 111 -4.86 -2.33 1.54
N GLY A 112 -4.46 -1.23 2.18
CA GLY A 112 -4.87 -0.90 3.55
C GLY A 112 -6.12 -0.06 3.64
N ASP A 113 -6.98 -0.08 2.64
CA ASP A 113 -8.19 0.74 2.60
C ASP A 113 -9.17 0.41 3.73
N SER A 114 -9.73 1.45 4.34
CA SER A 114 -10.85 1.40 5.26
C SER A 114 -11.94 2.32 4.73
N LEU A 115 -13.17 1.81 4.65
CA LEU A 115 -14.27 2.54 4.01
C LEU A 115 -14.61 3.83 4.76
N GLY A 116 -14.59 4.95 4.03
CA GLY A 116 -14.99 6.26 4.57
C GLY A 116 -13.99 6.91 5.52
N GLN A 117 -12.79 6.36 5.70
CA GLN A 117 -11.79 6.90 6.62
C GLN A 117 -11.25 8.25 6.16
N VAL A 118 -11.01 8.40 4.87
CA VAL A 118 -10.58 9.65 4.22
C VAL A 118 -11.32 9.82 2.89
N ALA A 119 -11.24 11.02 2.30
CA ALA A 119 -11.98 11.36 1.08
C ALA A 119 -11.71 10.42 -0.11
N SER A 120 -10.51 9.88 -0.22
CA SER A 120 -10.16 8.92 -1.28
C SER A 120 -10.74 7.52 -1.06
N GLN A 121 -11.31 7.24 0.09
CA GLN A 121 -11.85 5.94 0.49
C GLN A 121 -13.39 5.91 0.54
N THR A 122 -14.05 6.82 -0.17
CA THR A 122 -15.50 6.70 -0.42
C THR A 122 -15.76 5.49 -1.32
N LEU A 123 -16.98 4.98 -1.27
CA LEU A 123 -17.35 3.81 -2.10
C LEU A 123 -17.15 4.09 -3.59
N GLU A 124 -17.53 5.30 -4.03
CA GLU A 124 -17.37 5.74 -5.43
C GLU A 124 -15.89 5.77 -5.85
N ASN A 125 -15.03 6.31 -5.00
CA ASN A 125 -13.60 6.39 -5.28
C ASN A 125 -12.94 5.01 -5.26
N LEU A 126 -13.30 4.15 -4.32
CA LEU A 126 -12.83 2.77 -4.28
C LEU A 126 -13.27 1.99 -5.52
N HIS A 127 -14.51 2.19 -5.97
CA HIS A 127 -15.02 1.59 -7.20
C HIS A 127 -14.20 2.05 -8.42
N ALA A 128 -13.97 3.36 -8.55
CA ALA A 128 -13.18 3.92 -9.65
C ALA A 128 -11.73 3.40 -9.65
N VAL A 129 -11.11 3.31 -8.48
CA VAL A 129 -9.75 2.78 -8.33
C VAL A 129 -9.71 1.29 -8.69
N ASN A 130 -10.68 0.51 -8.21
CA ASN A 130 -10.74 -0.93 -8.44
C ASN A 130 -10.88 -1.30 -9.92
N GLN A 131 -11.49 -0.46 -10.73
CA GLN A 131 -11.62 -0.68 -12.17
C GLN A 131 -10.27 -0.79 -12.91
N ALA A 132 -9.20 -0.25 -12.34
CA ALA A 132 -7.86 -0.36 -12.92
C ALA A 132 -7.22 -1.74 -12.71
N ALA A 133 -7.76 -2.55 -11.83
CA ALA A 133 -7.23 -3.87 -11.50
C ALA A 133 -7.99 -4.97 -12.25
N THR A 134 -7.25 -5.97 -12.73
CA THR A 134 -7.79 -7.23 -13.27
C THR A 134 -7.69 -8.38 -12.26
N LEU A 135 -6.71 -8.31 -11.35
CA LEU A 135 -6.56 -9.24 -10.24
C LEU A 135 -7.50 -8.86 -9.08
N PRO A 136 -7.89 -9.83 -8.24
CA PRO A 136 -8.59 -9.52 -6.99
C PRO A 136 -7.80 -8.54 -6.14
N VAL A 137 -8.48 -7.56 -5.57
CA VAL A 137 -7.89 -6.61 -4.62
C VAL A 137 -8.47 -6.90 -3.25
N PHE A 138 -7.64 -7.41 -2.35
CA PHE A 138 -8.03 -7.68 -0.97
C PHE A 138 -7.89 -6.42 -0.13
N ARG A 139 -8.91 -6.13 0.65
CA ARG A 139 -8.96 -4.99 1.58
C ARG A 139 -9.28 -5.51 2.97
N PRO A 140 -8.28 -6.08 3.67
CA PRO A 140 -8.53 -6.77 4.96
C PRO A 140 -9.10 -5.86 6.05
N LEU A 141 -8.94 -4.55 5.92
CA LEU A 141 -9.35 -3.57 6.91
C LEU A 141 -10.57 -2.75 6.48
N ILE A 142 -11.26 -3.16 5.43
CA ILE A 142 -12.32 -2.33 4.81
C ILE A 142 -13.43 -1.91 5.79
N GLY A 143 -13.76 -2.75 6.74
CA GLY A 143 -14.77 -2.48 7.76
C GLY A 143 -14.21 -2.18 9.15
N TRP A 144 -12.91 -1.93 9.28
CA TRP A 144 -12.27 -1.66 10.57
C TRP A 144 -12.29 -0.18 10.90
N ASP A 145 -12.49 0.14 12.19
CA ASP A 145 -12.31 1.50 12.71
C ASP A 145 -10.83 1.83 12.87
N LYS A 146 -10.49 3.12 12.82
CA LYS A 146 -9.12 3.58 12.99
C LYS A 146 -8.50 3.14 14.32
N GLU A 147 -9.27 3.14 15.38
CA GLU A 147 -8.82 2.69 16.71
C GLU A 147 -8.42 1.21 16.72
N GLU A 148 -9.19 0.36 16.06
CA GLU A 148 -8.87 -1.06 15.91
C GLU A 148 -7.58 -1.27 15.12
N ILE A 149 -7.38 -0.51 14.05
CA ILE A 149 -6.17 -0.58 13.21
C ILE A 149 -4.95 -0.13 14.01
N VAL A 150 -5.05 0.97 14.75
CA VAL A 150 -3.97 1.48 15.61
C VAL A 150 -3.59 0.45 16.67
N ALA A 151 -4.58 -0.14 17.34
CA ALA A 151 -4.33 -1.17 18.35
C ALA A 151 -3.58 -2.38 17.77
N GLU A 152 -3.96 -2.83 16.57
CA GLU A 152 -3.28 -3.92 15.88
C GLU A 152 -1.87 -3.53 15.46
N ALA A 153 -1.67 -2.31 14.95
CA ALA A 153 -0.35 -1.81 14.58
C ALA A 153 0.60 -1.76 15.79
N GLN A 154 0.10 -1.36 16.93
CA GLN A 154 0.87 -1.37 18.19
C GLN A 154 1.22 -2.81 18.59
N ARG A 155 0.28 -3.73 18.50
CA ARG A 155 0.47 -5.14 18.85
C ARG A 155 1.52 -5.82 17.98
N ILE A 156 1.55 -5.54 16.68
CA ILE A 156 2.51 -6.14 15.74
C ILE A 156 3.83 -5.36 15.64
N GLY A 157 3.95 -4.22 16.30
CA GLY A 157 5.19 -3.44 16.38
C GLY A 157 5.47 -2.52 15.19
N THR A 158 4.47 -2.21 14.36
CA THR A 158 4.65 -1.30 13.21
C THR A 158 4.25 0.13 13.49
N TYR A 159 3.48 0.38 14.55
CA TYR A 159 2.92 1.71 14.85
C TYR A 159 3.98 2.78 15.00
N ALA A 160 5.00 2.55 15.82
CA ALA A 160 6.05 3.53 16.09
C ALA A 160 6.81 3.95 14.81
N THR A 161 7.04 3.02 13.90
CA THR A 161 7.66 3.31 12.60
C THR A 161 6.70 4.05 11.68
N SER A 162 5.42 3.65 11.66
CA SER A 162 4.39 4.25 10.80
C SER A 162 4.12 5.72 11.12
N ILE A 163 4.27 6.15 12.36
CA ILE A 163 4.05 7.55 12.77
C ILE A 163 5.26 8.45 12.61
N LEU A 164 6.41 7.90 12.21
CA LEU A 164 7.58 8.74 11.91
C LEU A 164 7.27 9.69 10.76
N PRO A 165 7.81 10.93 10.79
CA PRO A 165 7.62 11.87 9.71
C PRO A 165 8.14 11.32 8.38
N ASP A 166 7.36 11.50 7.32
CA ASP A 166 7.80 11.35 5.94
C ASP A 166 7.27 12.50 5.10
N GLU A 167 7.79 12.64 3.90
CA GLU A 167 7.45 13.74 3.01
C GLU A 167 6.22 13.42 2.15
N GLU A 168 5.66 12.23 2.31
CA GLU A 168 4.54 11.75 1.52
C GLU A 168 3.25 11.80 2.31
N ARG A 169 2.48 12.84 2.07
CA ARG A 169 1.05 12.79 2.33
C ARG A 169 0.34 12.90 0.97
N CYS A 170 0.04 11.77 0.42
CA CYS A 170 -0.96 11.71 -0.64
C CYS A 170 -2.35 11.76 -0.05
#